data_cca144b3d4c020d6c672b33c4d6d0444
#
_entry.id   cca144b3d4c020d6c672b33c4d6d0444
#
_cell.length_a   1.000
_cell.length_b   1.000
_cell.length_c   1.000
_cell.angle_alpha   90.00
_cell.angle_beta   90.00
_cell.angle_gamma   90.00
#
_symmetry.space_group_name_H-M   'P 1'
#
loop_
_entity.id
_entity.type
_entity.pdbx_description
1 polymer ?
#
loop_
_entity_poly.entity_id
_entity_poly.type
_entity_poly.pdbx_seq_one_letter_code
_entity_poly.pdbx_strand_id
1 'polypeptide(L)'
;MKPKEELRHLWSGARQDDMVEGVGLLVFKVHCHDNADVVLKNCREVLGIVLQQYETIWLSEEEWRNKLPGWFIKTCGPEQTLEEEEEYLLRWRALSNEEKQRLAKEEKWSVMDWISWFEPSDDPFNERTWFWWDAFIKEPDLLMIVIEVVDIPAPLGSLIWLLRASGALKRRLRASIPKKRWNCYNAP
;
A
#
# COMPACT_ATOMS: atom_id res chain seq x y z
N MET A 1 9.56 -0.94 11.69
CA MET A 1 8.29 -1.06 12.48
C MET A 1 7.87 -2.52 12.57
N LYS A 2 7.37 -2.99 13.72
CA LYS A 2 6.86 -4.35 13.90
C LYS A 2 5.40 -4.47 13.44
N PRO A 3 4.95 -5.64 12.90
CA PRO A 3 3.58 -5.81 12.38
C PRO A 3 2.47 -5.47 13.38
N LYS A 4 2.63 -5.81 14.66
CA LYS A 4 1.67 -5.43 15.71
C LYS A 4 1.53 -3.93 15.90
N GLU A 5 2.63 -3.22 15.80
CA GLU A 5 2.67 -1.78 15.94
C GLU A 5 2.03 -1.11 14.73
N GLU A 6 2.34 -1.59 13.53
CA GLU A 6 1.67 -1.14 12.30
C GLU A 6 0.16 -1.39 12.35
N LEU A 7 -0.27 -2.56 12.84
CA LEU A 7 -1.69 -2.86 13.01
C LEU A 7 -2.37 -1.89 13.99
N ARG A 8 -1.69 -1.51 15.08
CA ARG A 8 -2.16 -0.47 15.99
C ARG A 8 -2.26 0.88 15.28
N HIS A 9 -1.23 1.27 14.54
CA HIS A 9 -1.22 2.51 13.75
C HIS A 9 -2.35 2.55 12.73
N LEU A 10 -2.61 1.42 12.07
CA LEU A 10 -3.68 1.31 11.07
C LEU A 10 -5.05 1.66 11.66
N TRP A 11 -5.34 1.21 12.90
CA TRP A 11 -6.66 1.38 13.50
C TRP A 11 -6.78 2.61 14.40
N SER A 12 -5.72 2.93 15.14
CA SER A 12 -5.75 3.97 16.19
C SER A 12 -4.93 5.21 15.84
N GLY A 13 -4.19 5.18 14.72
CA GLY A 13 -3.23 6.22 14.37
C GLY A 13 -1.96 6.19 15.21
N ALA A 14 -1.02 7.05 14.85
CA ALA A 14 0.25 7.21 15.58
C ALA A 14 0.04 8.00 16.87
N ARG A 15 0.85 7.69 17.89
CA ARG A 15 0.90 8.42 19.16
C ARG A 15 2.08 9.39 19.16
N GLN A 16 2.06 10.33 20.09
CA GLN A 16 3.11 11.35 20.22
C GLN A 16 4.48 10.78 20.57
N ASP A 17 4.52 9.66 21.26
CA ASP A 17 5.72 8.96 21.72
C ASP A 17 6.19 7.85 20.76
N ASP A 18 5.46 7.60 19.67
CA ASP A 18 5.88 6.63 18.67
C ASP A 18 7.16 7.11 17.97
N MET A 19 8.11 6.20 17.82
CA MET A 19 9.42 6.46 17.23
C MET A 19 9.47 6.00 15.77
N VAL A 20 9.96 6.87 14.90
CA VAL A 20 10.27 6.51 13.50
C VAL A 20 11.57 5.72 13.50
N GLU A 21 11.52 4.47 13.08
CA GLU A 21 12.69 3.56 12.99
C GLU A 21 13.36 3.63 11.60
N GLY A 22 12.58 3.95 10.55
CA GLY A 22 13.07 4.08 9.19
C GLY A 22 13.74 5.42 8.91
N VAL A 23 13.97 5.71 7.61
CA VAL A 23 14.61 6.96 7.16
C VAL A 23 13.69 8.17 7.29
N GLY A 24 12.39 7.98 7.47
CA GLY A 24 11.45 9.07 7.68
C GLY A 24 10.00 8.75 7.34
N LEU A 25 9.18 9.80 7.40
CA LEU A 25 7.76 9.72 7.07
C LEU A 25 7.50 10.38 5.70
N LEU A 26 6.63 9.76 4.91
CA LEU A 26 6.06 10.35 3.71
C LEU A 26 4.56 10.59 3.91
N VAL A 27 4.10 11.74 3.44
CA VAL A 27 2.68 12.12 3.49
C VAL A 27 2.09 12.08 2.09
N PHE A 28 1.02 11.32 1.94
CA PHE A 28 0.24 11.22 0.71
C PHE A 28 -1.04 12.03 0.82
N LYS A 29 -1.26 12.90 -0.17
CA LYS A 29 -2.57 13.51 -0.44
C LYS A 29 -3.30 12.61 -1.43
N VAL A 30 -4.36 11.97 -0.97
CA VAL A 30 -5.14 11.01 -1.74
C VAL A 30 -6.48 11.66 -2.05
N HIS A 31 -6.70 11.99 -3.32
CA HIS A 31 -7.98 12.54 -3.74
C HIS A 31 -8.99 11.41 -4.01
N CYS A 32 -10.21 11.62 -3.56
CA CYS A 32 -11.33 10.69 -3.63
C CYS A 32 -12.53 11.35 -4.32
N HIS A 33 -13.57 10.58 -4.62
CA HIS A 33 -14.84 11.09 -5.17
C HIS A 33 -15.84 11.37 -4.04
N ASP A 34 -15.58 12.33 -3.16
CA ASP A 34 -16.37 12.62 -1.97
C ASP A 34 -16.65 11.39 -1.08
N ASN A 35 -15.72 10.43 -1.07
CA ASN A 35 -15.82 9.14 -0.39
C ASN A 35 -14.52 8.74 0.34
N ALA A 36 -13.80 9.72 0.89
CA ALA A 36 -12.54 9.51 1.58
C ALA A 36 -12.67 8.52 2.77
N ASP A 37 -13.81 8.50 3.43
CA ASP A 37 -14.16 7.58 4.50
C ASP A 37 -14.24 6.13 4.01
N VAL A 38 -14.86 5.91 2.85
CA VAL A 38 -14.96 4.58 2.22
C VAL A 38 -13.58 4.10 1.78
N VAL A 39 -12.78 4.98 1.16
CA VAL A 39 -11.42 4.65 0.74
C VAL A 39 -10.56 4.27 1.95
N LEU A 40 -10.62 5.05 3.04
CA LEU A 40 -9.88 4.74 4.27
C LEU A 40 -10.33 3.43 4.90
N LYS A 41 -11.65 3.21 4.99
CA LYS A 41 -12.22 1.95 5.50
C LYS A 41 -11.73 0.75 4.70
N ASN A 42 -11.79 0.84 3.37
CA ASN A 42 -11.36 -0.23 2.46
C ASN A 42 -9.86 -0.54 2.62
N CYS A 43 -9.00 0.50 2.71
CA CYS A 43 -7.58 0.30 2.96
C CYS A 43 -7.33 -0.41 4.29
N ARG A 44 -8.01 0.03 5.35
CA ARG A 44 -7.90 -0.58 6.69
C ARG A 44 -8.37 -2.03 6.72
N GLU A 45 -9.47 -2.34 6.04
CA GLU A 45 -10.01 -3.69 5.95
C GLU A 45 -9.00 -4.65 5.30
N VAL A 46 -8.50 -4.31 4.11
CA VAL A 46 -7.57 -5.17 3.37
C VAL A 46 -6.22 -5.29 4.10
N LEU A 47 -5.60 -4.16 4.44
CA LEU A 47 -4.30 -4.17 5.10
C LEU A 47 -4.36 -4.79 6.49
N GLY A 48 -5.46 -4.58 7.23
CA GLY A 48 -5.67 -5.18 8.54
C GLY A 48 -5.71 -6.70 8.50
N ILE A 49 -6.34 -7.29 7.47
CA ILE A 49 -6.35 -8.74 7.25
C ILE A 49 -4.93 -9.26 7.01
N VAL A 50 -4.16 -8.57 6.17
CA VAL A 50 -2.79 -8.97 5.86
C VAL A 50 -1.89 -8.86 7.09
N LEU A 51 -1.95 -7.74 7.82
CA LEU A 51 -1.12 -7.52 9.00
C LEU A 51 -1.42 -8.50 10.14
N GLN A 52 -2.66 -8.93 10.30
CA GLN A 52 -3.03 -9.96 11.28
C GLN A 52 -2.42 -11.34 10.95
N GLN A 53 -2.08 -11.58 9.68
CA GLN A 53 -1.52 -12.86 9.25
C GLN A 53 -0.02 -13.01 9.57
N TYR A 54 0.70 -11.91 9.83
CA TYR A 54 2.14 -11.96 10.12
C TYR A 54 2.54 -12.81 11.34
N GLU A 55 1.63 -13.05 12.27
CA GLU A 55 1.89 -13.83 13.49
C GLU A 55 1.53 -15.31 13.34
N THR A 56 1.07 -15.71 12.16
CA THR A 56 0.62 -17.06 11.86
C THR A 56 1.34 -17.59 10.61
N ILE A 57 0.97 -18.78 10.19
CA ILE A 57 1.49 -19.36 8.94
C ILE A 57 0.97 -18.52 7.77
N TRP A 58 1.86 -18.15 6.84
CA TRP A 58 1.48 -17.43 5.63
C TRP A 58 0.56 -18.29 4.78
N LEU A 59 -0.52 -17.70 4.29
CA LEU A 59 -1.59 -18.44 3.65
C LEU A 59 -1.25 -18.80 2.20
N SER A 60 -1.82 -19.90 1.71
CA SER A 60 -1.85 -20.23 0.29
C SER A 60 -2.72 -19.27 -0.51
N GLU A 61 -2.61 -19.28 -1.84
CA GLU A 61 -3.44 -18.45 -2.73
C GLU A 61 -4.94 -18.63 -2.48
N GLU A 62 -5.41 -19.87 -2.39
CA GLU A 62 -6.82 -20.18 -2.14
C GLU A 62 -7.29 -19.60 -0.81
N GLU A 63 -6.50 -19.73 0.24
CA GLU A 63 -6.83 -19.19 1.56
C GLU A 63 -6.87 -17.66 1.55
N TRP A 64 -5.90 -17.00 0.87
CA TRP A 64 -5.93 -15.56 0.68
C TRP A 64 -7.19 -15.10 -0.08
N ARG A 65 -7.57 -15.79 -1.15
CA ARG A 65 -8.79 -15.48 -1.90
C ARG A 65 -10.06 -15.63 -1.08
N ASN A 66 -10.07 -16.58 -0.15
CA ASN A 66 -11.20 -16.78 0.77
C ASN A 66 -11.23 -15.75 1.91
N LYS A 67 -10.08 -15.19 2.28
CA LYS A 67 -9.94 -14.29 3.44
C LYS A 67 -10.08 -12.82 3.08
N LEU A 68 -9.59 -12.42 1.91
CA LEU A 68 -9.65 -11.04 1.45
C LEU A 68 -11.08 -10.63 1.05
N PRO A 69 -11.44 -9.35 1.18
CA PRO A 69 -12.77 -8.87 0.78
C PRO A 69 -13.03 -9.12 -0.70
N GLY A 70 -14.23 -9.64 -1.02
CA GLY A 70 -14.60 -9.97 -2.39
C GLY A 70 -14.57 -8.79 -3.35
N TRP A 71 -14.77 -7.55 -2.87
CA TRP A 71 -14.63 -6.34 -3.67
C TRP A 71 -13.16 -6.10 -4.09
N PHE A 72 -12.19 -6.38 -3.21
CA PHE A 72 -10.76 -6.25 -3.50
C PHE A 72 -10.33 -7.26 -4.56
N ILE A 73 -10.68 -8.54 -4.37
CA ILE A 73 -10.39 -9.62 -5.33
C ILE A 73 -10.93 -9.30 -6.73
N LYS A 74 -12.19 -8.80 -6.82
CA LYS A 74 -12.81 -8.42 -8.10
C LYS A 74 -12.10 -7.23 -8.78
N THR A 75 -11.40 -6.40 -8.03
CA THR A 75 -10.65 -5.26 -8.55
C THR A 75 -9.28 -5.68 -9.09
N CYS A 76 -8.70 -6.72 -8.51
CA CYS A 76 -7.42 -7.29 -8.96
C CYS A 76 -7.52 -7.87 -10.38
N GLY A 77 -6.37 -7.95 -11.04
CA GLY A 77 -6.20 -8.67 -12.31
C GLY A 77 -6.19 -10.19 -12.12
N PRO A 78 -6.19 -10.94 -13.21
CA PRO A 78 -5.96 -12.38 -13.16
C PRO A 78 -4.53 -12.69 -12.69
N GLU A 79 -4.33 -13.85 -12.10
CA GLU A 79 -2.99 -14.39 -11.92
C GLU A 79 -2.39 -14.73 -13.27
N GLN A 80 -1.10 -14.53 -13.42
CA GLN A 80 -0.35 -14.86 -14.62
C GLN A 80 0.27 -16.25 -14.47
N THR A 81 0.34 -17.00 -15.56
CA THR A 81 1.16 -18.20 -15.62
C THR A 81 2.63 -17.82 -15.73
N LEU A 82 3.54 -18.74 -15.45
CA LEU A 82 4.98 -18.51 -15.59
C LEU A 82 5.37 -18.08 -17.02
N GLU A 83 4.72 -18.68 -18.03
CA GLU A 83 4.93 -18.33 -19.43
C GLU A 83 4.47 -16.90 -19.74
N GLU A 84 3.30 -16.50 -19.24
CA GLU A 84 2.78 -15.14 -19.41
C GLU A 84 3.65 -14.10 -18.70
N GLU A 85 4.18 -14.43 -17.53
CA GLU A 85 5.12 -13.57 -16.79
C GLU A 85 6.45 -13.41 -17.55
N GLU A 86 7.02 -14.49 -18.07
CA GLU A 86 8.24 -14.44 -18.90
C GLU A 86 8.04 -13.58 -20.15
N GLU A 87 6.93 -13.77 -20.88
CA GLU A 87 6.59 -12.95 -22.05
C GLU A 87 6.40 -11.47 -21.67
N TYR A 88 5.73 -11.22 -20.54
CA TYR A 88 5.57 -9.87 -20.02
C TYR A 88 6.91 -9.21 -19.71
N LEU A 89 7.82 -9.91 -19.02
CA LEU A 89 9.15 -9.41 -18.68
C LEU A 89 10.00 -9.11 -19.93
N LEU A 90 9.95 -9.98 -20.96
CA LEU A 90 10.63 -9.74 -22.22
C LEU A 90 10.10 -8.48 -22.90
N ARG A 91 8.79 -8.34 -22.99
CA ARG A 91 8.14 -7.15 -23.57
C ARG A 91 8.47 -5.91 -22.75
N TRP A 92 8.38 -5.98 -21.40
CA TRP A 92 8.70 -4.87 -20.50
C TRP A 92 10.13 -4.35 -20.70
N ARG A 93 11.12 -5.25 -20.87
CA ARG A 93 12.52 -4.86 -21.11
C ARG A 93 12.70 -4.07 -22.37
N ALA A 94 11.91 -4.33 -23.41
CA ALA A 94 11.97 -3.66 -24.70
C ALA A 94 11.28 -2.27 -24.73
N LEU A 95 10.45 -1.95 -23.71
CA LEU A 95 9.71 -0.69 -23.66
C LEU A 95 10.60 0.49 -23.27
N SER A 96 10.29 1.67 -23.82
CA SER A 96 10.82 2.95 -23.34
C SER A 96 10.36 3.26 -21.90
N ASN A 97 11.06 4.15 -21.21
CA ASN A 97 10.67 4.57 -19.87
C ASN A 97 9.28 5.22 -19.84
N GLU A 98 8.87 5.92 -20.87
CA GLU A 98 7.56 6.55 -20.98
C GLU A 98 6.44 5.51 -21.12
N GLU A 99 6.67 4.49 -21.94
CA GLU A 99 5.74 3.37 -22.10
C GLU A 99 5.62 2.54 -20.81
N LYS A 100 6.74 2.26 -20.13
CA LYS A 100 6.75 1.60 -18.80
C LYS A 100 5.91 2.36 -17.80
N GLN A 101 6.10 3.69 -17.72
CA GLN A 101 5.32 4.54 -16.82
C GLN A 101 3.82 4.56 -17.16
N ARG A 102 3.46 4.50 -18.44
CA ARG A 102 2.06 4.43 -18.88
C ARG A 102 1.44 3.10 -18.48
N LEU A 103 2.10 1.99 -18.82
CA LEU A 103 1.62 0.65 -18.47
C LEU A 103 1.47 0.48 -16.95
N ALA A 104 2.48 0.83 -16.15
CA ALA A 104 2.40 0.75 -14.70
C ALA A 104 1.22 1.55 -14.08
N LYS A 105 0.73 2.59 -14.79
CA LYS A 105 -0.47 3.33 -14.36
C LYS A 105 -1.78 2.63 -14.69
N GLU A 106 -1.80 1.79 -15.70
CA GLU A 106 -3.00 1.12 -16.23
C GLU A 106 -3.12 -0.30 -15.72
N GLU A 107 -2.00 -0.92 -15.41
CA GLU A 107 -1.89 -2.31 -14.98
C GLU A 107 -2.62 -2.57 -13.66
N LYS A 108 -3.31 -3.71 -13.65
CA LYS A 108 -3.93 -4.25 -12.44
C LYS A 108 -3.00 -5.32 -11.87
N TRP A 109 -2.73 -5.22 -10.60
CA TRP A 109 -2.00 -6.26 -9.89
C TRP A 109 -2.92 -7.45 -9.65
N SER A 110 -2.39 -8.64 -9.74
CA SER A 110 -3.09 -9.83 -9.27
C SER A 110 -3.16 -9.85 -7.73
N VAL A 111 -3.94 -10.75 -7.17
CA VAL A 111 -4.01 -10.88 -5.70
C VAL A 111 -2.65 -11.31 -5.16
N MET A 112 -2.03 -12.30 -5.79
CA MET A 112 -0.77 -12.86 -5.29
C MET A 112 0.41 -11.92 -5.51
N ASP A 113 0.47 -11.17 -6.62
CA ASP A 113 1.47 -10.11 -6.81
C ASP A 113 1.42 -9.07 -5.70
N TRP A 114 0.20 -8.66 -5.32
CA TRP A 114 0.03 -7.68 -4.26
C TRP A 114 0.39 -8.25 -2.89
N ILE A 115 -0.02 -9.49 -2.58
CA ILE A 115 0.25 -10.17 -1.31
C ILE A 115 1.75 -10.46 -1.14
N SER A 116 2.47 -10.82 -2.20
CA SER A 116 3.90 -11.11 -2.13
C SER A 116 4.74 -9.96 -1.56
N TRP A 117 4.27 -8.71 -1.73
CA TRP A 117 4.91 -7.53 -1.13
C TRP A 117 4.84 -7.46 0.38
N PHE A 118 3.99 -8.25 1.00
CA PHE A 118 3.80 -8.31 2.44
C PHE A 118 4.31 -9.62 3.04
N GLU A 119 4.71 -10.57 2.20
CA GLU A 119 5.19 -11.87 2.67
C GLU A 119 6.43 -11.71 3.54
N PRO A 120 6.42 -12.28 4.78
CA PRO A 120 7.59 -12.28 5.62
C PRO A 120 8.76 -12.95 4.92
N SER A 121 9.92 -12.31 4.91
CA SER A 121 11.14 -12.85 4.32
C SER A 121 12.29 -12.76 5.31
N ASP A 122 13.12 -13.80 5.36
CA ASP A 122 14.39 -13.77 6.08
C ASP A 122 15.50 -13.10 5.25
N ASP A 123 15.23 -12.80 3.98
CA ASP A 123 16.15 -12.08 3.10
C ASP A 123 16.04 -10.57 3.31
N PRO A 124 17.10 -9.90 3.80
CA PRO A 124 17.07 -8.46 4.03
C PRO A 124 16.88 -7.62 2.75
N PHE A 125 17.05 -8.20 1.57
CA PHE A 125 16.78 -7.53 0.28
C PHE A 125 15.31 -7.59 -0.13
N ASN A 126 14.50 -8.43 0.53
CA ASN A 126 13.06 -8.58 0.31
C ASN A 126 12.23 -8.00 1.45
N GLU A 127 12.81 -7.15 2.29
CA GLU A 127 12.06 -6.48 3.34
C GLU A 127 11.10 -5.43 2.75
N ARG A 128 9.95 -5.30 3.40
CA ARG A 128 8.99 -4.24 3.09
C ARG A 128 9.64 -2.87 3.23
N THR A 129 9.41 -2.01 2.27
CA THR A 129 10.02 -0.67 2.19
C THR A 129 9.18 0.44 2.79
N TRP A 130 7.91 0.17 3.11
CA TRP A 130 7.00 1.10 3.75
C TRP A 130 6.08 0.40 4.75
N PHE A 131 5.66 1.16 5.77
CA PHE A 131 4.73 0.74 6.80
C PHE A 131 3.68 1.83 7.01
N TRP A 132 2.43 1.42 7.31
CA TRP A 132 1.37 2.37 7.62
C TRP A 132 1.63 3.05 8.96
N TRP A 133 1.71 4.40 8.93
CA TRP A 133 1.94 5.19 10.14
C TRP A 133 0.67 5.81 10.67
N ASP A 134 -0.10 6.53 9.83
CA ASP A 134 -1.32 7.21 10.22
C ASP A 134 -2.20 7.53 9.00
N ALA A 135 -3.49 7.80 9.24
CA ALA A 135 -4.37 8.33 8.21
C ALA A 135 -5.56 9.08 8.81
N PHE A 136 -5.92 10.19 8.18
CA PHE A 136 -7.09 10.98 8.58
C PHE A 136 -7.76 11.63 7.37
N ILE A 137 -9.07 11.84 7.48
CA ILE A 137 -9.87 12.52 6.47
C ILE A 137 -9.73 14.02 6.73
N LYS A 138 -9.19 14.74 5.75
CA LYS A 138 -9.06 16.19 5.83
C LYS A 138 -10.31 16.88 5.29
N GLU A 139 -10.86 16.38 4.21
CA GLU A 139 -12.05 16.84 3.50
C GLU A 139 -12.78 15.61 2.93
N PRO A 140 -14.09 15.69 2.60
CA PRO A 140 -14.82 14.54 2.07
C PRO A 140 -14.16 13.89 0.85
N ASP A 141 -13.45 14.67 0.04
CA ASP A 141 -12.72 14.24 -1.15
C ASP A 141 -11.21 14.13 -0.95
N LEU A 142 -10.68 14.36 0.28
CA LEU A 142 -9.25 14.40 0.57
C LEU A 142 -8.88 13.58 1.80
N LEU A 143 -8.25 12.44 1.54
CA LEU A 143 -7.65 11.58 2.55
C LEU A 143 -6.15 11.87 2.65
N MET A 144 -5.65 11.99 3.87
CA MET A 144 -4.24 12.09 4.19
C MET A 144 -3.76 10.75 4.72
N ILE A 145 -2.69 10.21 4.13
CA ILE A 145 -2.04 8.98 4.59
C ILE A 145 -0.58 9.28 4.87
N VAL A 146 -0.12 8.81 6.01
CA VAL A 146 1.29 8.89 6.42
C VAL A 146 1.85 7.47 6.46
N ILE A 147 3.00 7.29 5.86
CA ILE A 147 3.74 6.03 5.93
C ILE A 147 5.15 6.29 6.46
N GLU A 148 5.67 5.33 7.19
CA GLU A 148 7.10 5.24 7.46
C GLU A 148 7.79 4.54 6.30
N VAL A 149 8.94 5.04 5.87
CA VAL A 149 9.78 4.42 4.82
C VAL A 149 11.11 3.99 5.40
N VAL A 150 11.56 2.79 4.99
CA VAL A 150 12.80 2.18 5.47
C VAL A 150 14.00 2.65 4.65
N ASP A 151 13.79 2.91 3.35
CA ASP A 151 14.83 3.34 2.44
C ASP A 151 14.29 4.30 1.36
N ILE A 152 15.17 5.02 0.68
CA ILE A 152 14.84 5.93 -0.43
C ILE A 152 15.78 5.62 -1.61
N PRO A 153 15.22 5.33 -2.81
CA PRO A 153 13.80 5.37 -3.18
C PRO A 153 12.99 4.17 -2.67
N ALA A 154 11.85 4.41 -2.03
CA ALA A 154 10.96 3.36 -1.58
C ALA A 154 10.05 2.89 -2.74
N PRO A 155 9.99 1.59 -3.08
CA PRO A 155 8.98 1.04 -3.96
C PRO A 155 7.59 1.15 -3.33
N LEU A 156 6.72 1.99 -3.91
CA LEU A 156 5.38 2.30 -3.37
C LEU A 156 4.25 1.69 -4.19
N GLY A 157 4.56 0.76 -5.09
CA GLY A 157 3.60 0.13 -6.00
C GLY A 157 2.42 -0.50 -5.27
N SER A 158 2.70 -1.30 -4.23
CA SER A 158 1.69 -1.99 -3.43
C SER A 158 0.76 -1.01 -2.68
N LEU A 159 1.29 0.10 -2.14
CA LEU A 159 0.47 1.15 -1.53
C LEU A 159 -0.42 1.85 -2.57
N ILE A 160 0.17 2.24 -3.70
CA ILE A 160 -0.56 2.92 -4.78
C ILE A 160 -1.66 2.02 -5.32
N TRP A 161 -1.40 0.72 -5.47
CA TRP A 161 -2.41 -0.24 -5.87
C TRP A 161 -3.54 -0.36 -4.84
N LEU A 162 -3.22 -0.52 -3.56
CA LEU A 162 -4.21 -0.57 -2.48
C LEU A 162 -5.14 0.66 -2.50
N LEU A 163 -4.58 1.85 -2.62
CA LEU A 163 -5.35 3.10 -2.68
C LEU A 163 -6.30 3.15 -3.88
N ARG A 164 -5.81 2.75 -5.05
CA ARG A 164 -6.62 2.70 -6.28
C ARG A 164 -7.73 1.66 -6.19
N ALA A 165 -7.40 0.46 -5.74
CA ALA A 165 -8.36 -0.61 -5.53
C ALA A 165 -9.45 -0.20 -4.53
N SER A 166 -9.08 0.57 -3.51
CA SER A 166 -9.99 1.11 -2.49
C SER A 166 -10.89 2.25 -2.99
N GLY A 167 -10.66 2.80 -4.19
CA GLY A 167 -11.50 3.83 -4.79
C GLY A 167 -10.87 5.24 -4.90
N ALA A 168 -9.56 5.37 -4.63
CA ALA A 168 -8.86 6.64 -4.83
C ALA A 168 -8.72 7.01 -6.31
N LEU A 169 -8.69 8.32 -6.60
CA LEU A 169 -8.53 8.85 -7.96
C LEU A 169 -7.14 8.57 -8.53
N LYS A 170 -7.06 7.88 -9.68
CA LYS A 170 -5.81 7.44 -10.33
C LYS A 170 -4.77 8.55 -10.59
N ARG A 171 -5.18 9.81 -10.76
CA ARG A 171 -4.30 10.89 -11.26
C ARG A 171 -3.84 11.90 -10.20
N ARG A 172 -4.19 11.72 -8.92
CA ARG A 172 -3.97 12.74 -7.89
C ARG A 172 -3.37 12.19 -6.59
N LEU A 173 -2.43 11.25 -6.70
CA LEU A 173 -1.60 10.85 -5.56
C LEU A 173 -0.34 11.73 -5.55
N ARG A 174 -0.14 12.50 -4.49
CA ARG A 174 1.06 13.33 -4.32
C ARG A 174 1.73 12.97 -3.00
N ALA A 175 2.97 12.49 -3.07
CA ALA A 175 3.82 12.31 -1.92
C ALA A 175 4.55 13.62 -1.60
N SER A 176 4.73 13.92 -0.32
CA SER A 176 5.55 15.02 0.17
C SER A 176 6.25 14.62 1.45
N ILE A 177 7.50 15.07 1.60
CA ILE A 177 8.22 14.93 2.87
C ILE A 177 7.71 16.04 3.81
N PRO A 178 7.30 15.72 5.04
CA PRO A 178 6.87 16.73 6.00
C PRO A 178 8.04 17.70 6.29
N LYS A 179 7.80 19.00 6.18
CA LYS A 179 8.82 20.05 6.43
C LYS A 179 9.22 20.21 7.90
N LYS A 180 8.50 19.57 8.83
CA LYS A 180 8.77 19.53 10.28
C LYS A 180 8.39 18.14 10.79
N ARG A 181 8.96 17.77 11.96
CA ARG A 181 8.53 16.57 12.71
C ARG A 181 6.99 16.55 12.74
N TRP A 182 6.37 15.53 12.15
CA TRP A 182 4.93 15.42 12.04
C TRP A 182 4.33 15.35 13.44
N ASN A 183 3.62 16.39 13.84
CA ASN A 183 2.83 16.39 15.06
C ASN A 183 1.39 16.16 14.64
N CYS A 184 0.88 14.93 14.76
CA CYS A 184 -0.49 14.55 14.39
C CYS A 184 -1.56 15.38 15.13
N TYR A 185 -1.18 16.09 16.21
CA TYR A 185 -2.06 16.90 17.06
C TYR A 185 -2.28 18.34 16.57
N ASN A 186 -1.65 18.76 15.48
CA ASN A 186 -1.85 20.08 14.88
C ASN A 186 -2.62 20.02 13.56
N ALA A 187 -3.46 19.03 13.34
CA ALA A 187 -4.53 19.13 12.36
C ALA A 187 -5.63 20.03 12.96
N PRO A 188 -6.07 21.11 12.25
CA PRO A 188 -7.12 21.97 12.71
C PRO A 188 -8.44 21.23 12.85
#